data_6f00b20cbe29b791f7fa64bec8d144a9
#
_entry.id   6f00b20cbe29b791f7fa64bec8d144a9
#
_cell.length_a   1.000
_cell.length_b   1.000
_cell.length_c   1.000
_cell.angle_alpha   90.00
_cell.angle_beta   90.00
_cell.angle_gamma   90.00
#
_symmetry.space_group_name_H-M   'P 1'
#
loop_
_entity.id
_entity.type
_entity.pdbx_description
1 polymer ?
#
loop_
_entity_poly.entity_id
_entity_poly.type
_entity_poly.pdbx_seq_one_letter_code
_entity_poly.pdbx_strand_id
1 'polypeptide(L)'
;MSISPKLQLQQLIVLQSLDDEIVDHRKLLADIPLQIDVRCAELKEKEKILSNAKEELDALQKKRKDIELEVQGENDHMAKAKTKLPAVKTNREYTAILSEVEAIKEKVSGLEDKELEIMEI
;
A
#
# COMPACT_ATOMS: atom_id res chain seq x y z
N MET A 1 62.67 -22.82 39.75
CA MET A 1 62.20 -21.59 40.37
C MET A 1 60.69 -21.65 40.51
N SER A 2 60.23 -21.51 41.70
CA SER A 2 58.79 -21.49 41.94
C SER A 2 58.28 -20.05 41.83
N ILE A 3 57.19 -19.87 41.10
CA ILE A 3 56.46 -18.60 41.06
C ILE A 3 55.79 -18.43 42.40
N SER A 4 55.76 -17.22 42.96
CA SER A 4 55.10 -16.94 44.25
C SER A 4 53.59 -17.25 44.14
N PRO A 5 52.98 -17.77 45.23
CA PRO A 5 51.54 -18.02 45.26
C PRO A 5 50.71 -16.77 44.91
N LYS A 6 51.15 -15.59 45.29
CA LYS A 6 50.48 -14.34 44.97
C LYS A 6 50.50 -14.08 43.47
N LEU A 7 51.61 -14.32 42.78
CA LEU A 7 51.74 -14.13 41.35
C LEU A 7 50.88 -15.16 40.59
N GLN A 8 50.88 -16.41 41.07
CA GLN A 8 50.01 -17.46 40.51
C GLN A 8 48.53 -17.11 40.63
N LEU A 9 48.12 -16.55 41.77
CA LEU A 9 46.74 -16.09 41.96
C LEU A 9 46.40 -14.94 41.00
N GLN A 10 47.28 -13.97 40.81
CA GLN A 10 47.10 -12.88 39.88
C GLN A 10 46.95 -13.38 38.42
N GLN A 11 47.76 -14.35 38.04
CA GLN A 11 47.66 -15.00 36.72
C GLN A 11 46.35 -15.75 36.55
N LEU A 12 45.87 -16.43 37.60
CA LEU A 12 44.56 -17.10 37.56
C LEU A 12 43.41 -16.11 37.43
N ILE A 13 43.48 -14.97 38.10
CA ILE A 13 42.47 -13.92 37.98
C ILE A 13 42.40 -13.36 36.54
N VAL A 14 43.56 -13.12 35.94
CA VAL A 14 43.64 -12.69 34.56
C VAL A 14 43.06 -13.75 33.60
N LEU A 15 43.43 -15.02 33.83
CA LEU A 15 42.91 -16.11 33.03
C LEU A 15 41.38 -16.25 33.17
N GLN A 16 40.85 -16.09 34.38
CA GLN A 16 39.41 -16.09 34.61
C GLN A 16 38.70 -14.96 33.86
N SER A 17 39.29 -13.76 33.89
CA SER A 17 38.76 -12.62 33.16
C SER A 17 38.71 -12.87 31.65
N LEU A 18 39.75 -13.50 31.10
CA LEU A 18 39.79 -13.86 29.67
C LEU A 18 38.76 -14.96 29.36
N ASP A 19 38.60 -15.95 30.21
CA ASP A 19 37.58 -16.98 30.03
C ASP A 19 36.18 -16.40 30.06
N ASP A 20 35.91 -15.45 30.94
CA ASP A 20 34.62 -14.74 31.01
C ASP A 20 34.34 -13.96 29.75
N GLU A 21 35.36 -13.25 29.18
CA GLU A 21 35.24 -12.56 27.89
C GLU A 21 34.94 -13.55 26.78
N ILE A 22 35.59 -14.70 26.73
CA ILE A 22 35.34 -15.75 25.72
C ILE A 22 33.91 -16.26 25.83
N VAL A 23 33.40 -16.49 27.00
CA VAL A 23 32.01 -16.91 27.22
C VAL A 23 31.04 -15.86 26.71
N ASP A 24 31.28 -14.60 27.03
CA ASP A 24 30.43 -13.48 26.58
C ASP A 24 30.42 -13.35 25.05
N HIS A 25 31.59 -13.45 24.42
CA HIS A 25 31.70 -13.40 22.97
C HIS A 25 31.03 -14.60 22.29
N ARG A 26 31.13 -15.79 22.87
CA ARG A 26 30.42 -16.97 22.35
C ARG A 26 28.90 -16.83 22.42
N LYS A 27 28.41 -16.23 23.50
CA LYS A 27 26.95 -15.92 23.62
C LYS A 27 26.50 -14.95 22.56
N LEU A 28 27.28 -13.89 22.31
CA LEU A 28 26.99 -12.93 21.25
C LEU A 28 27.00 -13.59 19.86
N LEU A 29 28.01 -14.43 19.59
CA LEU A 29 28.10 -15.16 18.33
C LEU A 29 26.92 -16.11 18.10
N ALA A 30 26.37 -16.69 19.15
CA ALA A 30 25.18 -17.53 19.05
C ALA A 30 23.89 -16.71 18.90
N ASP A 31 23.83 -15.51 19.52
CA ASP A 31 22.64 -14.67 19.60
C ASP A 31 22.45 -13.81 18.33
N ILE A 32 23.54 -13.27 17.78
CA ILE A 32 23.49 -12.40 16.59
C ILE A 32 22.79 -13.07 15.38
N PRO A 33 23.08 -14.32 15.00
CA PRO A 33 22.35 -14.97 13.90
C PRO A 33 20.86 -15.07 14.15
N LEU A 34 20.44 -15.33 15.40
CA LEU A 34 19.02 -15.37 15.77
C LEU A 34 18.36 -14.01 15.63
N GLN A 35 19.05 -12.94 16.03
CA GLN A 35 18.56 -11.57 15.85
C GLN A 35 18.46 -11.21 14.37
N ILE A 36 19.42 -11.61 13.55
CA ILE A 36 19.39 -11.40 12.10
C ILE A 36 18.17 -12.12 11.50
N ASP A 37 17.92 -13.36 11.87
CA ASP A 37 16.78 -14.13 11.38
C ASP A 37 15.44 -13.45 11.73
N VAL A 38 15.31 -12.97 12.96
CA VAL A 38 14.11 -12.23 13.40
C VAL A 38 13.93 -10.95 12.57
N ARG A 39 15.00 -10.18 12.38
CA ARG A 39 14.95 -8.95 11.58
C ARG A 39 14.63 -9.22 10.11
N CYS A 40 15.20 -10.29 9.55
CA CYS A 40 14.90 -10.70 8.18
C CYS A 40 13.43 -11.10 8.02
N ALA A 41 12.87 -11.81 8.99
CA ALA A 41 11.46 -12.20 8.98
C ALA A 41 10.54 -10.97 9.07
N GLU A 42 10.84 -10.02 9.95
CA GLU A 42 10.13 -8.76 10.08
C GLU A 42 10.18 -7.95 8.78
N LEU A 43 11.36 -7.89 8.16
CA LEU A 43 11.54 -7.17 6.90
C LEU A 43 10.72 -7.79 5.77
N LYS A 44 10.73 -9.10 5.64
CA LYS A 44 9.94 -9.83 4.63
C LYS A 44 8.44 -9.58 4.81
N GLU A 45 7.97 -9.56 6.04
CA GLU A 45 6.56 -9.30 6.32
C GLU A 45 6.19 -7.86 5.94
N LYS A 46 7.03 -6.88 6.28
CA LYS A 46 6.80 -5.49 5.90
C LYS A 46 6.87 -5.27 4.39
N GLU A 47 7.78 -5.96 3.71
CA GLU A 47 7.85 -5.93 2.24
C GLU A 47 6.57 -6.50 1.61
N LYS A 48 6.03 -7.56 2.18
CA LYS A 48 4.77 -8.15 1.74
C LYS A 48 3.59 -7.20 1.94
N ILE A 49 3.50 -6.55 3.10
CA ILE A 49 2.48 -5.55 3.39
C ILE A 49 2.57 -4.39 2.40
N LEU A 50 3.79 -3.90 2.15
CA LEU A 50 4.03 -2.82 1.18
C LEU A 50 3.63 -3.22 -0.23
N SER A 51 4.00 -4.43 -0.67
CA SER A 51 3.64 -4.96 -1.98
C SER A 51 2.12 -5.07 -2.14
N ASN A 52 1.42 -5.59 -1.14
CA ASN A 52 -0.04 -5.69 -1.14
C ASN A 52 -0.70 -4.31 -1.19
N ALA A 53 -0.18 -3.35 -0.42
CA ALA A 53 -0.68 -1.98 -0.43
C ALA A 53 -0.50 -1.30 -1.79
N LYS A 54 0.63 -1.52 -2.45
CA LYS A 54 0.88 -1.01 -3.81
C LYS A 54 -0.07 -1.63 -4.83
N GLU A 55 -0.32 -2.93 -4.74
CA GLU A 55 -1.27 -3.62 -5.62
C GLU A 55 -2.69 -3.09 -5.44
N GLU A 56 -3.12 -2.87 -4.20
CA GLU A 56 -4.42 -2.26 -3.92
C GLU A 56 -4.51 -0.84 -4.47
N LEU A 57 -3.47 -0.05 -4.29
CA LEU A 57 -3.42 1.32 -4.81
C LEU A 57 -3.53 1.31 -6.35
N ASP A 58 -2.78 0.46 -7.03
CA ASP A 58 -2.81 0.34 -8.48
C ASP A 58 -4.20 -0.09 -8.98
N ALA A 59 -4.82 -1.05 -8.28
CA ALA A 59 -6.17 -1.49 -8.61
C ALA A 59 -7.22 -0.38 -8.43
N LEU A 60 -7.11 0.41 -7.37
CA LEU A 60 -8.00 1.54 -7.11
C LEU A 60 -7.80 2.66 -8.12
N GLN A 61 -6.56 2.97 -8.48
CA GLN A 61 -6.24 3.97 -9.50
C GLN A 61 -6.80 3.56 -10.87
N LYS A 62 -6.71 2.28 -11.19
CA LYS A 62 -7.28 1.74 -12.44
C LYS A 62 -8.80 1.86 -12.46
N LYS A 63 -9.46 1.50 -11.37
CA LYS A 63 -10.92 1.65 -11.22
C LYS A 63 -11.35 3.10 -11.37
N ARG A 64 -10.63 4.00 -10.73
CA ARG A 64 -10.89 5.44 -10.84
C ARG A 64 -10.77 5.92 -12.27
N LYS A 65 -9.71 5.52 -12.96
CA LYS A 65 -9.50 5.88 -14.36
C LYS A 65 -10.60 5.33 -15.27
N ASP A 66 -11.05 4.10 -15.04
CA ASP A 66 -12.15 3.50 -15.78
C ASP A 66 -13.46 4.28 -15.56
N ILE A 67 -13.74 4.70 -14.33
CA ILE A 67 -14.90 5.53 -14.02
C ILE A 67 -14.81 6.91 -14.69
N GLU A 68 -13.63 7.54 -14.66
CA GLU A 68 -13.40 8.81 -15.34
C GLU A 68 -13.68 8.71 -16.85
N LEU A 69 -13.27 7.60 -17.48
CA LEU A 69 -13.55 7.35 -18.89
C LEU A 69 -15.03 7.12 -19.16
N GLU A 70 -15.73 6.39 -18.27
CA GLU A 70 -17.17 6.23 -18.37
C GLU A 70 -17.91 7.57 -18.24
N VAL A 71 -17.53 8.40 -17.27
CA VAL A 71 -18.10 9.75 -17.09
C VAL A 71 -17.89 10.60 -18.33
N GLN A 72 -16.70 10.55 -18.91
CA GLN A 72 -16.41 11.28 -20.14
C GLN A 72 -17.28 10.79 -21.31
N GLY A 73 -17.43 9.46 -21.45
CA GLY A 73 -18.28 8.88 -22.47
C GLY A 73 -19.75 9.26 -22.30
N GLU A 74 -20.26 9.27 -21.07
CA GLU A 74 -21.63 9.69 -20.78
C GLU A 74 -21.84 11.20 -21.02
N ASN A 75 -20.87 12.03 -20.69
CA ASN A 75 -20.91 13.46 -20.98
C ASN A 75 -20.92 13.71 -22.48
N ASP A 76 -20.13 12.98 -23.27
CA ASP A 76 -20.14 13.06 -24.73
C ASP A 76 -21.49 12.62 -25.29
N HIS A 77 -22.08 11.57 -24.73
CA HIS A 77 -23.40 11.10 -25.11
C HIS A 77 -24.48 12.17 -24.80
N MET A 78 -24.38 12.81 -23.66
CA MET A 78 -25.26 13.93 -23.26
C MET A 78 -25.13 15.12 -24.23
N ALA A 79 -23.92 15.49 -24.60
CA ALA A 79 -23.67 16.56 -25.56
C ALA A 79 -24.30 16.24 -26.92
N LYS A 80 -24.15 15.01 -27.41
CA LYS A 80 -24.78 14.55 -28.64
C LYS A 80 -26.32 14.59 -28.56
N ALA A 81 -26.90 14.15 -27.44
CA ALA A 81 -28.33 14.22 -27.23
C ALA A 81 -28.83 15.68 -27.27
N LYS A 82 -28.12 16.59 -26.63
CA LYS A 82 -28.44 18.03 -26.62
C LYS A 82 -28.35 18.65 -28.01
N THR A 83 -27.43 18.19 -28.85
CA THR A 83 -27.33 18.72 -30.25
C THR A 83 -28.51 18.34 -31.13
N LYS A 84 -29.29 17.33 -30.76
CA LYS A 84 -30.50 16.92 -31.43
C LYS A 84 -31.69 17.81 -31.12
N LEU A 85 -31.66 18.56 -30.03
CA LEU A 85 -32.78 19.41 -29.59
C LEU A 85 -33.23 20.43 -30.64
N PRO A 86 -32.32 21.17 -31.34
CA PRO A 86 -32.73 22.13 -32.39
C PRO A 86 -33.42 21.49 -33.60
N ALA A 87 -33.19 20.20 -33.85
CA ALA A 87 -33.73 19.47 -34.98
C ALA A 87 -35.09 18.78 -34.69
N VAL A 88 -35.54 18.85 -33.43
CA VAL A 88 -36.78 18.19 -32.99
C VAL A 88 -38.00 19.00 -33.49
N LYS A 89 -38.96 18.28 -34.05
CA LYS A 89 -40.17 18.89 -34.62
C LYS A 89 -41.42 18.70 -33.79
N THR A 90 -41.40 17.76 -32.84
CA THR A 90 -42.56 17.43 -31.99
C THR A 90 -42.22 17.50 -30.51
N ASN A 91 -43.21 17.85 -29.68
CA ASN A 91 -43.08 17.87 -28.22
C ASN A 91 -42.72 16.48 -27.65
N ARG A 92 -43.20 15.41 -28.29
CA ARG A 92 -42.92 14.04 -27.87
C ARG A 92 -41.43 13.68 -28.01
N GLU A 93 -40.82 14.08 -29.15
CA GLU A 93 -39.39 13.90 -29.38
C GLU A 93 -38.56 14.76 -28.46
N TYR A 94 -38.96 16.01 -28.21
CA TYR A 94 -38.33 16.91 -27.24
C TYR A 94 -38.32 16.35 -25.84
N THR A 95 -39.46 15.86 -25.36
CA THR A 95 -39.58 15.25 -24.04
C THR A 95 -38.74 13.98 -23.93
N ALA A 96 -38.67 13.16 -24.99
CA ALA A 96 -37.85 11.96 -25.02
C ALA A 96 -36.36 12.30 -24.89
N ILE A 97 -35.87 13.34 -25.57
CA ILE A 97 -34.47 13.77 -25.47
C ILE A 97 -34.15 14.34 -24.08
N LEU A 98 -35.06 15.13 -23.50
CA LEU A 98 -34.90 15.66 -22.13
C LEU A 98 -34.85 14.52 -21.11
N SER A 99 -35.69 13.51 -21.26
CA SER A 99 -35.70 12.33 -20.41
C SER A 99 -34.38 11.54 -20.53
N GLU A 100 -33.85 11.40 -21.74
CA GLU A 100 -32.54 10.79 -22.00
C GLU A 100 -31.41 11.56 -21.31
N VAL A 101 -31.40 12.89 -21.42
CA VAL A 101 -30.41 13.77 -20.76
C VAL A 101 -30.48 13.63 -19.24
N GLU A 102 -31.68 13.61 -18.66
CA GLU A 102 -31.85 13.41 -17.20
C GLU A 102 -31.34 12.05 -16.75
N ALA A 103 -31.61 10.98 -17.50
CA ALA A 103 -31.10 9.65 -17.21
C ALA A 103 -29.55 9.61 -17.25
N ILE A 104 -28.94 10.30 -18.21
CA ILE A 104 -27.47 10.42 -18.29
C ILE A 104 -26.92 11.20 -17.09
N LYS A 105 -27.55 12.29 -16.68
CA LYS A 105 -27.14 13.06 -15.50
C LYS A 105 -27.17 12.23 -14.22
N GLU A 106 -28.21 11.44 -14.04
CA GLU A 106 -28.30 10.52 -12.89
C GLU A 106 -27.20 9.49 -12.91
N LYS A 107 -26.91 8.92 -14.07
CA LYS A 107 -25.82 7.94 -14.23
C LYS A 107 -24.47 8.57 -13.95
N VAL A 108 -24.19 9.75 -14.44
CA VAL A 108 -22.95 10.51 -14.16
C VAL A 108 -22.83 10.81 -12.67
N SER A 109 -23.89 11.23 -12.01
CA SER A 109 -23.88 11.48 -10.58
C SER A 109 -23.55 10.21 -9.79
N GLY A 110 -24.12 9.07 -10.15
CA GLY A 110 -23.81 7.78 -9.53
C GLY A 110 -22.36 7.36 -9.75
N LEU A 111 -21.81 7.59 -10.93
CA LEU A 111 -20.40 7.31 -11.24
C LEU A 111 -19.45 8.23 -10.46
N GLU A 112 -19.78 9.51 -10.35
CA GLU A 112 -19.01 10.47 -9.55
C GLU A 112 -19.02 10.10 -8.07
N ASP A 113 -20.16 9.64 -7.54
CA ASP A 113 -20.25 9.15 -6.17
C ASP A 113 -19.35 7.93 -5.93
N LYS A 114 -19.32 7.00 -6.86
CA LYS A 114 -18.39 5.85 -6.82
C LYS A 114 -16.93 6.28 -6.85
N GLU A 115 -16.62 7.27 -7.67
CA GLU A 115 -15.27 7.84 -7.75
C GLU A 115 -14.85 8.45 -6.41
N LEU A 116 -15.74 9.22 -5.77
CA LEU A 116 -15.52 9.80 -4.45
C LEU A 116 -15.29 8.72 -3.38
N GLU A 117 -16.06 7.66 -3.39
CA GLU A 117 -15.84 6.52 -2.49
C GLU A 117 -14.44 5.92 -2.64
N ILE A 118 -13.97 5.76 -3.87
CA ILE A 118 -12.62 5.26 -4.15
C ILE A 118 -11.55 6.23 -3.65
N MET A 119 -11.77 7.53 -3.81
CA MET A 119 -10.83 8.57 -3.36
C MET A 119 -10.72 8.65 -1.83
N GLU A 120 -11.75 8.26 -1.09
CA GLU A 120 -11.77 8.27 0.37
C GLU A 120 -11.08 7.05 1.01
N ILE A 121 -10.77 6.01 0.25
CA ILE A 121 -10.04 4.84 0.72
C ILE A 121 -8.53 5.16 0.79
#